data_6c09101e0f9db141bcb9c5a710f64049
#
_entry.id   6c09101e0f9db141bcb9c5a710f64049
#
_cell.length_a   1.000
_cell.length_b   1.000
_cell.length_c   1.000
_cell.angle_alpha   90.00
_cell.angle_beta   90.00
_cell.angle_gamma   90.00
#
_symmetry.space_group_name_H-M   'P 1'
#
loop_
_entity.id
_entity.type
_entity.pdbx_description
1 polymer ?
#
loop_
_entity_poly.entity_id
_entity_poly.type
_entity_poly.pdbx_seq_one_letter_code
_entity_poly.pdbx_strand_id
1 'polypeptide(L)'
;QLGEIFPDKRGMPGVKKTTTGARSTDKEVLEKLAEDYPLPAKLLEHRSLVKLKGTYTDKLAQLALPRTGRVHTHYAQAVAVTGRLSSNDPNLQNIPIRTPEGRRVREAFVAPAGRVIASADYSQIELRIMAHLSGDHSLLHAFHAGLDVHRATAAEVFGVEVDQVTSEQRRYAKVINFGLIYGMSSFGLAKNLGIETKAAAAYIDKYFQRYPGVKRYMDDTKAAAKSMGYVETV
;
A
#
# COMPACT_ATOMS: atom_id res chain seq x y z
N GLN A 1 7.55 -0.44 32.60
CA GLN A 1 8.88 -0.43 31.94
C GLN A 1 8.98 0.61 30.84
N LEU A 2 8.01 0.74 29.91
CA LEU A 2 8.01 1.83 28.92
C LEU A 2 7.74 3.20 29.55
N GLY A 3 7.00 3.27 30.65
CA GLY A 3 6.75 4.50 31.41
C GLY A 3 7.96 5.04 32.15
N GLU A 4 8.92 4.18 32.52
CA GLU A 4 10.17 4.59 33.14
C GLU A 4 11.18 5.17 32.15
N ILE A 5 11.13 4.68 30.90
CA ILE A 5 12.02 5.11 29.82
C ILE A 5 11.50 6.38 29.13
N PHE A 6 10.18 6.62 29.18
CA PHE A 6 9.53 7.85 28.74
C PHE A 6 8.91 8.59 29.94
N PRO A 7 9.73 9.26 30.78
CA PRO A 7 9.22 9.95 31.95
C PRO A 7 8.22 11.05 31.54
N ASP A 8 7.16 11.16 32.35
CA ASP A 8 6.05 12.12 32.17
C ASP A 8 6.46 13.60 32.24
N LYS A 9 7.73 13.88 32.37
CA LYS A 9 8.22 15.22 32.69
C LYS A 9 8.75 15.92 31.43
N ARG A 10 7.94 16.85 30.93
CA ARG A 10 8.24 17.93 30.01
C ARG A 10 8.12 17.57 28.52
N GLY A 11 6.93 17.74 27.98
CA GLY A 11 6.80 18.22 26.61
C GLY A 11 6.88 17.19 25.49
N MET A 12 6.60 15.91 25.74
CA MET A 12 6.31 15.05 24.60
C MET A 12 5.00 15.50 23.96
N PRO A 13 5.03 15.93 22.68
CA PRO A 13 3.81 16.31 21.98
C PRO A 13 2.84 15.12 22.03
N GLY A 14 1.58 15.37 22.32
CA GLY A 14 0.49 14.48 22.58
C GLY A 14 0.60 13.07 22.02
N VAL A 15 1.17 12.16 22.80
CA VAL A 15 1.17 10.74 22.46
C VAL A 15 -0.27 10.25 22.50
N LYS A 16 -0.78 9.75 21.36
CA LYS A 16 -2.12 9.16 21.24
C LYS A 16 -2.33 8.15 22.38
N LYS A 17 -3.44 8.27 23.10
CA LYS A 17 -3.83 7.32 24.14
C LYS A 17 -4.69 6.20 23.55
N THR A 18 -4.58 5.01 24.13
CA THR A 18 -5.49 3.89 23.87
C THR A 18 -6.86 4.16 24.49
N THR A 19 -7.84 3.36 24.16
CA THR A 19 -9.19 3.41 24.75
C THR A 19 -9.18 3.22 26.27
N THR A 20 -8.16 2.56 26.82
CA THR A 20 -7.95 2.35 28.24
C THR A 20 -7.16 3.47 28.91
N GLY A 21 -6.83 4.55 28.21
CA GLY A 21 -6.08 5.68 28.72
C GLY A 21 -4.56 5.50 28.77
N ALA A 22 -4.03 4.31 28.45
CA ALA A 22 -2.60 4.06 28.33
C ALA A 22 -2.02 4.75 27.09
N ARG A 23 -0.71 5.03 27.10
CA ARG A 23 -0.02 5.59 25.95
C ARG A 23 0.02 4.57 24.81
N SER A 24 -0.35 5.00 23.61
CA SER A 24 -0.24 4.15 22.44
C SER A 24 1.22 3.91 22.07
N THR A 25 1.53 2.66 21.74
CA THR A 25 2.79 2.25 21.13
C THR A 25 2.57 1.75 19.71
N ASP A 26 1.52 2.25 19.03
CA ASP A 26 1.26 1.94 17.65
C ASP A 26 2.44 2.31 16.76
N LYS A 27 2.53 1.67 15.61
CA LYS A 27 3.63 1.86 14.68
C LYS A 27 3.85 3.34 14.34
N GLU A 28 2.79 4.07 14.04
CA GLU A 28 2.85 5.50 13.71
C GLU A 28 3.40 6.36 14.84
N VAL A 29 3.03 6.04 16.09
CA VAL A 29 3.54 6.75 17.26
C VAL A 29 5.02 6.49 17.48
N LEU A 30 5.43 5.21 17.33
CA LEU A 30 6.84 4.84 17.47
C LEU A 30 7.70 5.38 16.32
N GLU A 31 7.20 5.41 15.09
CA GLU A 31 7.90 6.01 13.94
C GLU A 31 8.18 7.50 14.19
N LYS A 32 7.18 8.25 14.64
CA LYS A 32 7.35 9.66 14.97
C LYS A 32 8.33 9.88 16.15
N LEU A 33 8.27 9.05 17.17
CA LEU A 33 9.20 9.15 18.31
C LEU A 33 10.62 8.71 17.94
N ALA A 34 10.79 7.88 16.91
CA ALA A 34 12.09 7.42 16.44
C ALA A 34 12.91 8.53 15.76
N GLU A 35 12.27 9.63 15.36
CA GLU A 35 12.96 10.82 14.83
C GLU A 35 13.85 11.47 15.91
N ASP A 36 13.38 11.46 17.18
CA ASP A 36 14.07 12.12 18.29
C ASP A 36 14.75 11.15 19.28
N TYR A 37 14.32 9.88 19.30
CA TYR A 37 14.74 8.91 20.32
C TYR A 37 15.14 7.56 19.72
N PRO A 38 16.27 6.96 20.12
CA PRO A 38 16.75 5.69 19.53
C PRO A 38 15.93 4.47 19.94
N LEU A 39 15.31 4.46 21.13
CA LEU A 39 14.56 3.31 21.63
C LEU A 39 13.34 2.96 20.81
N PRO A 40 12.47 3.89 20.35
CA PRO A 40 11.36 3.59 19.46
C PRO A 40 11.78 2.90 18.17
N ALA A 41 12.90 3.30 17.57
CA ALA A 41 13.47 2.63 16.39
C ALA A 41 13.81 1.16 16.70
N LYS A 42 14.44 0.89 17.83
CA LYS A 42 14.77 -0.48 18.28
C LYS A 42 13.52 -1.31 18.58
N LEU A 43 12.48 -0.71 19.12
CA LEU A 43 11.20 -1.39 19.34
C LEU A 43 10.52 -1.77 18.04
N LEU A 44 10.57 -0.90 17.02
CA LEU A 44 10.04 -1.19 15.69
C LEU A 44 10.82 -2.33 15.01
N GLU A 45 12.15 -2.28 15.07
CA GLU A 45 13.02 -3.34 14.58
C GLU A 45 12.71 -4.67 15.26
N HIS A 46 12.69 -4.70 16.59
CA HIS A 46 12.35 -5.89 17.37
C HIS A 46 10.98 -6.47 17.00
N ARG A 47 9.94 -5.62 16.91
CA ARG A 47 8.60 -6.08 16.51
C ARG A 47 8.57 -6.68 15.13
N SER A 48 9.32 -6.09 14.20
CA SER A 48 9.44 -6.60 12.83
C SER A 48 10.07 -7.99 12.82
N LEU A 49 11.18 -8.17 13.52
CA LEU A 49 11.88 -9.45 13.63
C LEU A 49 11.07 -10.53 14.35
N VAL A 50 10.41 -10.18 15.46
CA VAL A 50 9.53 -11.12 16.20
C VAL A 50 8.36 -11.56 15.34
N LYS A 51 7.75 -10.65 14.59
CA LYS A 51 6.68 -10.99 13.64
C LYS A 51 7.19 -11.92 12.55
N LEU A 52 8.34 -11.62 11.97
CA LEU A 52 8.97 -12.45 10.93
C LEU A 52 9.24 -13.87 11.49
N LYS A 53 9.86 -13.93 12.66
CA LYS A 53 10.17 -15.19 13.34
C LYS A 53 8.91 -15.99 13.61
N GLY A 54 7.97 -15.43 14.37
CA GLY A 54 6.79 -16.16 14.83
C GLY A 54 5.82 -16.54 13.72
N THR A 55 5.72 -15.73 12.64
CA THR A 55 4.76 -15.99 11.56
C THR A 55 5.36 -16.88 10.46
N TYR A 56 6.63 -16.71 10.13
CA TYR A 56 7.23 -17.35 8.97
C TYR A 56 8.26 -18.40 9.34
N THR A 57 9.36 -18.06 10.03
CA THR A 57 10.44 -19.02 10.24
C THR A 57 10.06 -20.17 11.16
N ASP A 58 9.31 -19.91 12.22
CA ASP A 58 8.92 -20.95 13.17
C ASP A 58 7.70 -21.76 12.68
N LYS A 59 6.66 -21.05 12.15
CA LYS A 59 5.40 -21.71 11.80
C LYS A 59 5.39 -22.37 10.44
N LEU A 60 5.97 -21.77 9.39
CA LEU A 60 5.87 -22.35 8.04
C LEU A 60 6.49 -23.73 7.95
N ALA A 61 7.66 -23.93 8.58
CA ALA A 61 8.32 -25.23 8.59
C ALA A 61 7.45 -26.32 9.28
N GLN A 62 6.73 -25.94 10.36
CA GLN A 62 5.84 -26.84 11.10
C GLN A 62 4.56 -27.17 10.34
N LEU A 63 4.12 -26.29 9.43
CA LEU A 63 2.91 -26.48 8.61
C LEU A 63 3.18 -27.28 7.35
N ALA A 64 4.44 -27.57 7.03
CA ALA A 64 4.76 -28.45 5.91
C ALA A 64 4.27 -29.88 6.19
N LEU A 65 3.44 -30.40 5.28
CA LEU A 65 2.96 -31.78 5.41
C LEU A 65 4.13 -32.77 5.26
N PRO A 66 4.39 -33.66 6.23
CA PRO A 66 5.52 -34.61 6.17
C PRO A 66 5.53 -35.46 4.89
N ARG A 67 4.35 -35.85 4.39
CA ARG A 67 4.22 -36.67 3.19
C ARG A 67 4.64 -35.96 1.90
N THR A 68 4.47 -34.64 1.81
CA THR A 68 4.70 -33.88 0.56
C THR A 68 5.86 -32.90 0.67
N GLY A 69 6.30 -32.54 1.89
CA GLY A 69 7.23 -31.45 2.14
C GLY A 69 6.66 -30.06 1.77
N ARG A 70 5.36 -29.93 1.57
CA ARG A 70 4.70 -28.71 1.07
C ARG A 70 3.83 -28.08 2.13
N VAL A 71 3.81 -26.73 2.12
CA VAL A 71 2.85 -25.91 2.84
C VAL A 71 1.63 -25.72 1.95
N HIS A 72 0.45 -25.96 2.49
CA HIS A 72 -0.81 -25.78 1.80
C HIS A 72 -1.61 -24.70 2.50
N THR A 73 -2.13 -23.73 1.75
CA THR A 73 -3.03 -22.69 2.25
C THR A 73 -4.46 -22.96 1.77
N HIS A 74 -5.42 -22.40 2.47
CA HIS A 74 -6.79 -22.34 2.02
C HIS A 74 -7.08 -20.99 1.39
N TYR A 75 -7.54 -20.98 0.13
CA TYR A 75 -8.00 -19.77 -0.56
C TYR A 75 -9.52 -19.64 -0.44
N ALA A 76 -9.98 -18.65 0.30
CA ALA A 76 -11.39 -18.34 0.46
C ALA A 76 -11.81 -17.20 -0.51
N GLN A 77 -12.93 -17.41 -1.22
CA GLN A 77 -13.43 -16.47 -2.23
C GLN A 77 -14.40 -15.44 -1.66
N ALA A 78 -15.20 -15.78 -0.67
CA ALA A 78 -16.29 -14.95 -0.16
C ALA A 78 -15.95 -14.22 1.17
N VAL A 79 -14.71 -13.79 1.35
CA VAL A 79 -14.25 -13.13 2.59
C VAL A 79 -14.01 -11.65 2.37
N ALA A 80 -13.32 -11.27 1.30
CA ALA A 80 -13.03 -9.88 1.00
C ALA A 80 -14.21 -9.23 0.25
N VAL A 81 -14.72 -8.09 0.76
CA VAL A 81 -15.80 -7.33 0.10
C VAL A 81 -15.44 -6.86 -1.32
N THR A 82 -14.15 -6.83 -1.65
CA THR A 82 -13.65 -6.47 -2.98
C THR A 82 -13.65 -7.65 -3.98
N GLY A 83 -14.09 -8.85 -3.58
CA GLY A 83 -14.01 -10.07 -4.40
C GLY A 83 -12.60 -10.67 -4.52
N ARG A 84 -11.59 -10.10 -3.82
CA ARG A 84 -10.24 -10.69 -3.79
C ARG A 84 -10.23 -11.99 -2.99
N LEU A 85 -9.33 -12.90 -3.36
CA LEU A 85 -9.07 -14.10 -2.57
C LEU A 85 -8.44 -13.74 -1.22
N SER A 86 -8.79 -14.48 -0.19
CA SER A 86 -8.12 -14.46 1.11
C SER A 86 -7.38 -15.78 1.32
N SER A 87 -6.11 -15.71 1.68
CA SER A 87 -5.28 -16.87 1.97
C SER A 87 -5.20 -17.09 3.48
N ASN A 88 -5.60 -18.27 3.95
CA ASN A 88 -5.65 -18.60 5.38
C ASN A 88 -4.98 -19.94 5.67
N ASP A 89 -4.45 -20.09 6.87
CA ASP A 89 -3.90 -21.31 7.47
C ASP A 89 -2.86 -22.05 6.61
N PRO A 90 -1.72 -21.39 6.28
CA PRO A 90 -1.26 -20.06 6.63
C PRO A 90 -1.61 -19.00 5.58
N ASN A 91 -1.55 -17.70 5.96
CA ASN A 91 -1.67 -16.62 4.99
C ASN A 91 -0.37 -16.47 4.18
N LEU A 92 -0.36 -16.96 2.94
CA LEU A 92 0.78 -16.87 2.03
C LEU A 92 0.80 -15.57 1.17
N GLN A 93 -0.29 -14.79 1.18
CA GLN A 93 -0.36 -13.51 0.45
C GLN A 93 0.45 -12.40 1.13
N ASN A 94 0.77 -12.56 2.43
CA ASN A 94 1.45 -11.56 3.22
C ASN A 94 2.95 -11.86 3.46
N ILE A 95 3.56 -12.73 2.68
CA ILE A 95 4.99 -13.00 2.77
C ILE A 95 5.75 -11.70 2.48
N PRO A 96 6.61 -11.24 3.42
CA PRO A 96 7.24 -9.94 3.29
C PRO A 96 8.20 -9.88 2.10
N ILE A 97 8.26 -8.68 1.47
CA ILE A 97 9.12 -8.43 0.30
C ILE A 97 9.91 -7.12 0.43
N ARG A 98 9.54 -6.25 1.38
CA ARG A 98 10.12 -4.90 1.48
C ARG A 98 11.50 -4.88 2.11
N THR A 99 11.77 -5.77 3.08
CA THR A 99 13.06 -5.84 3.77
C THR A 99 13.91 -6.99 3.23
N PRO A 100 15.25 -6.92 3.35
CA PRO A 100 16.14 -8.01 2.95
C PRO A 100 15.81 -9.33 3.68
N GLU A 101 15.59 -9.27 5.00
CA GLU A 101 15.23 -10.42 5.84
C GLU A 101 13.89 -11.02 5.40
N GLY A 102 12.90 -10.17 5.09
CA GLY A 102 11.61 -10.60 4.58
C GLY A 102 11.71 -11.29 3.22
N ARG A 103 12.57 -10.79 2.33
CA ARG A 103 12.80 -11.43 1.03
C ARG A 103 13.42 -12.82 1.15
N ARG A 104 14.29 -13.05 2.14
CA ARG A 104 14.87 -14.37 2.39
C ARG A 104 13.84 -15.45 2.73
N VAL A 105 12.70 -15.07 3.32
CA VAL A 105 11.59 -16.01 3.55
C VAL A 105 11.10 -16.61 2.22
N ARG A 106 11.13 -15.84 1.13
CA ARG A 106 10.72 -16.32 -0.20
C ARG A 106 11.68 -17.34 -0.78
N GLU A 107 12.95 -17.31 -0.43
CA GLU A 107 13.96 -18.26 -0.88
C GLU A 107 13.69 -19.68 -0.38
N ALA A 108 12.92 -19.83 0.71
CA ALA A 108 12.50 -21.13 1.23
C ALA A 108 11.44 -21.81 0.35
N PHE A 109 10.77 -21.06 -0.53
CA PHE A 109 9.79 -21.62 -1.46
C PHE A 109 10.50 -22.01 -2.76
N VAL A 110 10.68 -23.29 -2.94
CA VAL A 110 11.43 -23.85 -4.08
C VAL A 110 10.54 -24.72 -4.96
N ALA A 111 10.85 -24.74 -6.25
CA ALA A 111 10.21 -25.66 -7.17
C ALA A 111 10.80 -27.07 -7.01
N PRO A 112 10.02 -28.15 -7.28
CA PRO A 112 10.58 -29.50 -7.41
C PRO A 112 11.65 -29.59 -8.49
N ALA A 113 12.50 -30.60 -8.40
CA ALA A 113 13.55 -30.85 -9.41
C ALA A 113 12.95 -30.87 -10.84
N GLY A 114 13.62 -30.19 -11.77
CA GLY A 114 13.18 -30.06 -13.16
C GLY A 114 11.99 -29.11 -13.40
N ARG A 115 11.58 -28.35 -12.38
CA ARG A 115 10.50 -27.35 -12.47
C ARG A 115 10.98 -25.97 -12.02
N VAL A 116 10.23 -24.94 -12.37
CA VAL A 116 10.46 -23.55 -11.97
C VAL A 116 9.19 -22.98 -11.33
N ILE A 117 9.36 -21.96 -10.49
CA ILE A 117 8.26 -21.11 -10.04
C ILE A 117 8.10 -20.02 -11.09
N ALA A 118 6.90 -19.93 -11.70
CA ALA A 118 6.54 -18.83 -12.57
C ALA A 118 5.63 -17.85 -11.80
N SER A 119 5.92 -16.57 -11.87
CA SER A 119 5.08 -15.50 -11.32
C SER A 119 4.70 -14.53 -12.44
N ALA A 120 3.41 -14.29 -12.59
CA ALA A 120 2.90 -13.32 -13.55
C ALA A 120 1.97 -12.34 -12.81
N ASP A 121 2.13 -11.05 -13.11
CA ASP A 121 1.31 -9.99 -12.53
C ASP A 121 0.85 -9.04 -13.64
N TYR A 122 -0.39 -8.60 -13.54
CA TYR A 122 -0.92 -7.62 -14.49
C TYR A 122 -0.29 -6.24 -14.22
N SER A 123 0.38 -5.70 -15.24
CA SER A 123 0.97 -4.37 -15.14
C SER A 123 -0.12 -3.30 -15.02
N GLN A 124 -0.16 -2.62 -13.87
CA GLN A 124 -1.02 -1.46 -13.60
C GLN A 124 -2.51 -1.73 -13.87
N ILE A 125 -3.00 -2.94 -13.55
CA ILE A 125 -4.36 -3.37 -13.94
C ILE A 125 -5.45 -2.43 -13.44
N GLU A 126 -5.33 -1.90 -12.22
CA GLU A 126 -6.33 -1.00 -11.63
C GLU A 126 -6.42 0.33 -12.41
N LEU A 127 -5.29 0.87 -12.87
CA LEU A 127 -5.27 2.06 -13.73
C LEU A 127 -5.84 1.77 -15.13
N ARG A 128 -5.61 0.57 -15.67
CA ARG A 128 -6.18 0.14 -16.96
C ARG A 128 -7.69 0.00 -16.88
N ILE A 129 -8.19 -0.59 -15.80
CA ILE A 129 -9.62 -0.69 -15.52
C ILE A 129 -10.21 0.71 -15.37
N MET A 130 -9.57 1.59 -14.60
CA MET A 130 -10.02 2.98 -14.46
C MET A 130 -10.04 3.72 -15.80
N ALA A 131 -9.04 3.55 -16.66
CA ALA A 131 -9.02 4.11 -18.00
C ALA A 131 -10.22 3.65 -18.83
N HIS A 132 -10.52 2.35 -18.78
CA HIS A 132 -11.64 1.76 -19.50
C HIS A 132 -12.98 2.28 -18.99
N LEU A 133 -13.22 2.23 -17.68
CA LEU A 133 -14.49 2.63 -17.08
C LEU A 133 -14.76 4.13 -17.19
N SER A 134 -13.74 4.96 -17.01
CA SER A 134 -13.87 6.42 -17.09
C SER A 134 -13.93 6.95 -18.52
N GLY A 135 -13.47 6.16 -19.51
CA GLY A 135 -13.29 6.61 -20.87
C GLY A 135 -12.32 7.79 -21.00
N ASP A 136 -11.43 8.01 -20.03
CA ASP A 136 -10.50 9.14 -20.04
C ASP A 136 -9.51 9.05 -21.18
N HIS A 137 -9.59 10.00 -22.11
CA HIS A 137 -8.78 10.00 -23.33
C HIS A 137 -7.28 10.03 -23.05
N SER A 138 -6.84 10.82 -22.09
CA SER A 138 -5.42 10.95 -21.76
C SER A 138 -4.86 9.66 -21.17
N LEU A 139 -5.64 9.01 -20.30
CA LEU A 139 -5.25 7.76 -19.66
C LEU A 139 -5.28 6.59 -20.66
N LEU A 140 -6.31 6.51 -21.50
CA LEU A 140 -6.41 5.53 -22.60
C LEU A 140 -5.26 5.68 -23.59
N HIS A 141 -4.98 6.92 -24.03
CA HIS A 141 -3.87 7.20 -24.94
C HIS A 141 -2.53 6.75 -24.34
N ALA A 142 -2.28 7.05 -23.05
CA ALA A 142 -1.05 6.65 -22.40
C ALA A 142 -0.85 5.12 -22.43
N PHE A 143 -1.89 4.35 -22.19
CA PHE A 143 -1.81 2.88 -22.25
C PHE A 143 -1.67 2.34 -23.68
N HIS A 144 -2.39 2.91 -24.66
CA HIS A 144 -2.26 2.49 -26.05
C HIS A 144 -0.87 2.80 -26.64
N ALA A 145 -0.30 3.93 -26.25
CA ALA A 145 1.06 4.34 -26.65
C ALA A 145 2.17 3.64 -25.85
N GLY A 146 1.84 2.74 -24.89
CA GLY A 146 2.82 2.06 -24.05
C GLY A 146 3.58 2.98 -23.11
N LEU A 147 3.04 4.15 -22.78
CA LEU A 147 3.69 5.12 -21.91
C LEU A 147 3.64 4.68 -20.44
N ASP A 148 4.64 5.07 -19.68
CA ASP A 148 4.62 4.93 -18.22
C ASP A 148 3.69 5.98 -17.60
N VAL A 149 2.47 5.56 -17.25
CA VAL A 149 1.43 6.43 -16.68
C VAL A 149 1.92 7.14 -15.41
N HIS A 150 2.72 6.46 -14.56
CA HIS A 150 3.26 7.09 -13.35
C HIS A 150 4.27 8.19 -13.70
N ARG A 151 5.06 7.97 -14.75
CA ARG A 151 6.02 8.96 -15.23
C ARG A 151 5.31 10.15 -15.88
N ALA A 152 4.28 9.90 -16.69
CA ALA A 152 3.44 10.95 -17.27
C ALA A 152 2.72 11.79 -16.19
N THR A 153 2.15 11.15 -15.18
CA THR A 153 1.55 11.84 -14.03
C THR A 153 2.59 12.66 -13.26
N ALA A 154 3.80 12.12 -13.06
CA ALA A 154 4.87 12.85 -12.39
C ALA A 154 5.27 14.11 -13.15
N ALA A 155 5.47 14.01 -14.45
CA ALA A 155 5.78 15.16 -15.31
C ALA A 155 4.76 16.28 -15.15
N GLU A 156 3.48 15.96 -15.19
CA GLU A 156 2.39 16.92 -15.04
C GLU A 156 2.34 17.54 -13.63
N VAL A 157 2.37 16.70 -12.60
CA VAL A 157 2.24 17.15 -11.20
C VAL A 157 3.41 18.03 -10.79
N PHE A 158 4.63 17.66 -11.18
CA PHE A 158 5.85 18.38 -10.81
C PHE A 158 6.26 19.46 -11.82
N GLY A 159 5.62 19.50 -13.01
CA GLY A 159 5.91 20.49 -14.04
C GLY A 159 7.28 20.31 -14.67
N VAL A 160 7.68 19.08 -14.93
CA VAL A 160 8.94 18.70 -15.59
C VAL A 160 8.69 17.89 -16.85
N GLU A 161 9.66 17.85 -17.75
CA GLU A 161 9.58 16.98 -18.92
C GLU A 161 9.61 15.50 -18.52
N VAL A 162 8.95 14.63 -19.31
CA VAL A 162 8.78 13.20 -19.00
C VAL A 162 10.13 12.47 -18.81
N ASP A 163 11.12 12.82 -19.60
CA ASP A 163 12.48 12.27 -19.55
C ASP A 163 13.28 12.75 -18.33
N GLN A 164 12.93 13.90 -17.78
CA GLN A 164 13.55 14.51 -16.59
C GLN A 164 12.94 14.01 -15.27
N VAL A 165 11.86 13.23 -15.32
CA VAL A 165 11.21 12.69 -14.14
C VAL A 165 12.16 11.77 -13.36
N THR A 166 12.44 12.12 -12.11
CA THR A 166 13.25 11.32 -11.21
C THR A 166 12.51 10.07 -10.71
N SER A 167 13.26 9.08 -10.23
CA SER A 167 12.68 7.88 -9.62
C SER A 167 11.81 8.20 -8.39
N GLU A 168 12.16 9.25 -7.65
CA GLU A 168 11.38 9.69 -6.49
C GLU A 168 10.07 10.35 -6.91
N GLN A 169 10.09 11.25 -7.88
CA GLN A 169 8.88 11.85 -8.45
C GLN A 169 7.94 10.80 -9.03
N ARG A 170 8.49 9.80 -9.74
CA ARG A 170 7.71 8.68 -10.23
C ARG A 170 7.09 7.84 -9.09
N ARG A 171 7.81 7.64 -7.99
CA ARG A 171 7.28 6.98 -6.78
C ARG A 171 6.14 7.77 -6.16
N TYR A 172 6.25 9.10 -6.08
CA TYR A 172 5.18 9.97 -5.61
C TYR A 172 3.95 9.90 -6.52
N ALA A 173 4.16 9.98 -7.83
CA ALA A 173 3.07 9.84 -8.80
C ALA A 173 2.36 8.48 -8.69
N LYS A 174 3.09 7.40 -8.37
CA LYS A 174 2.48 6.10 -8.09
C LYS A 174 1.55 6.16 -6.88
N VAL A 175 1.95 6.83 -5.80
CA VAL A 175 1.10 7.02 -4.61
C VAL A 175 -0.11 7.89 -4.94
N ILE A 176 0.06 8.95 -5.73
CA ILE A 176 -1.02 9.82 -6.18
C ILE A 176 -2.03 9.02 -7.03
N ASN A 177 -1.58 8.35 -8.07
CA ASN A 177 -2.44 7.59 -8.99
C ASN A 177 -3.31 6.58 -8.23
N PHE A 178 -2.70 5.73 -7.41
CA PHE A 178 -3.46 4.72 -6.65
C PHE A 178 -4.29 5.36 -5.52
N GLY A 179 -3.72 6.32 -4.81
CA GLY A 179 -4.43 6.98 -3.72
C GLY A 179 -5.71 7.65 -4.19
N LEU A 180 -5.68 8.36 -5.31
CA LEU A 180 -6.83 9.09 -5.82
C LEU A 180 -7.91 8.17 -6.40
N ILE A 181 -7.54 7.10 -7.09
CA ILE A 181 -8.49 6.08 -7.55
C ILE A 181 -9.27 5.48 -6.38
N TYR A 182 -8.61 5.28 -5.24
CA TYR A 182 -9.25 4.79 -4.02
C TYR A 182 -9.89 5.89 -3.15
N GLY A 183 -10.00 7.12 -3.65
CA GLY A 183 -10.67 8.21 -2.96
C GLY A 183 -9.89 8.84 -1.81
N MET A 184 -8.55 8.75 -1.84
CA MET A 184 -7.69 9.36 -0.83
C MET A 184 -7.88 10.87 -0.79
N SER A 185 -8.07 11.42 0.41
CA SER A 185 -8.17 12.86 0.63
C SER A 185 -6.81 13.56 0.57
N SER A 186 -6.81 14.89 0.45
CA SER A 186 -5.58 15.70 0.51
C SER A 186 -4.81 15.50 1.81
N PHE A 187 -5.50 15.31 2.93
CA PHE A 187 -4.86 14.98 4.21
C PHE A 187 -4.16 13.61 4.17
N GLY A 188 -4.85 12.58 3.62
CA GLY A 188 -4.27 11.25 3.45
C GLY A 188 -3.06 11.25 2.53
N LEU A 189 -3.14 11.99 1.42
CA LEU A 189 -2.04 12.13 0.46
C LEU A 189 -0.84 12.86 1.08
N ALA A 190 -1.09 13.98 1.78
CA ALA A 190 -0.07 14.74 2.49
C ALA A 190 0.71 13.86 3.48
N LYS A 191 0.01 13.07 4.28
CA LYS A 191 0.60 12.12 5.24
C LYS A 191 1.46 11.06 4.54
N ASN A 192 0.99 10.51 3.42
CA ASN A 192 1.73 9.47 2.67
C ASN A 192 3.00 9.99 2.00
N LEU A 193 2.98 11.23 1.54
CA LEU A 193 4.10 11.85 0.83
C LEU A 193 5.04 12.65 1.75
N GLY A 194 4.65 12.90 3.00
CA GLY A 194 5.41 13.74 3.93
C GLY A 194 5.45 15.22 3.51
N ILE A 195 4.34 15.72 2.93
CA ILE A 195 4.22 17.11 2.43
C ILE A 195 3.07 17.85 3.12
N GLU A 196 2.99 19.14 2.93
CA GLU A 196 1.87 19.94 3.42
C GLU A 196 0.55 19.61 2.72
N THR A 197 -0.56 19.66 3.45
CA THR A 197 -1.92 19.37 2.92
C THR A 197 -2.28 20.27 1.75
N LYS A 198 -1.83 21.54 1.76
CA LYS A 198 -2.07 22.48 0.66
C LYS A 198 -1.35 22.04 -0.63
N ALA A 199 -0.12 21.56 -0.53
CA ALA A 199 0.62 21.02 -1.67
C ALA A 199 -0.04 19.73 -2.19
N ALA A 200 -0.49 18.85 -1.30
CA ALA A 200 -1.22 17.66 -1.67
C ALA A 200 -2.54 17.97 -2.41
N ALA A 201 -3.27 19.00 -1.96
CA ALA A 201 -4.49 19.47 -2.65
C ALA A 201 -4.17 19.95 -4.07
N ALA A 202 -3.11 20.74 -4.24
CA ALA A 202 -2.68 21.19 -5.57
C ALA A 202 -2.28 20.03 -6.51
N TYR A 203 -1.69 18.96 -5.96
CA TYR A 203 -1.39 17.74 -6.75
C TYR A 203 -2.66 17.01 -7.18
N ILE A 204 -3.67 16.94 -6.32
CA ILE A 204 -4.98 16.37 -6.63
C ILE A 204 -5.67 17.16 -7.75
N ASP A 205 -5.64 18.48 -7.67
CA ASP A 205 -6.24 19.35 -8.68
C ASP A 205 -5.58 19.16 -10.05
N LYS A 206 -4.23 19.14 -10.09
CA LYS A 206 -3.49 18.87 -11.34
C LYS A 206 -3.79 17.47 -11.91
N TYR A 207 -3.89 16.47 -11.05
CA TYR A 207 -4.24 15.10 -11.46
C TYR A 207 -5.60 15.07 -12.15
N PHE A 208 -6.63 15.67 -11.56
CA PHE A 208 -7.96 15.68 -12.14
C PHE A 208 -8.12 16.64 -13.33
N GLN A 209 -7.27 17.66 -13.45
CA GLN A 209 -7.14 18.46 -14.67
C GLN A 209 -6.57 17.61 -15.82
N ARG A 210 -5.60 16.76 -15.53
CA ARG A 210 -5.01 15.83 -16.49
C ARG A 210 -5.95 14.71 -16.89
N TYR A 211 -6.72 14.18 -15.93
CA TYR A 211 -7.63 13.05 -16.09
C TYR A 211 -9.08 13.44 -15.74
N PRO A 212 -9.71 14.34 -16.50
CA PRO A 212 -11.06 14.82 -16.18
C PRO A 212 -12.12 13.72 -16.30
N GLY A 213 -11.92 12.73 -17.17
CA GLY A 213 -12.79 11.56 -17.28
C GLY A 213 -12.82 10.73 -16.02
N VAL A 214 -11.68 10.54 -15.39
CA VAL A 214 -11.58 9.83 -14.10
C VAL A 214 -12.39 10.56 -13.02
N LYS A 215 -12.23 11.89 -12.93
CA LYS A 215 -12.99 12.69 -11.96
C LYS A 215 -14.50 12.56 -12.17
N ARG A 216 -14.94 12.72 -13.41
CA ARG A 216 -16.37 12.60 -13.78
C ARG A 216 -16.91 11.23 -13.39
N TYR A 217 -16.25 10.16 -13.78
CA TYR A 217 -16.65 8.79 -13.45
C TYR A 217 -16.79 8.58 -11.93
N MET A 218 -15.83 9.06 -11.15
CA MET A 218 -15.89 8.95 -9.69
C MET A 218 -17.05 9.74 -9.08
N ASP A 219 -17.31 10.95 -9.57
CA ASP A 219 -18.38 11.80 -9.07
C ASP A 219 -19.76 11.24 -9.47
N ASP A 220 -19.92 10.78 -10.70
CA ASP A 220 -21.14 10.14 -11.22
C ASP A 220 -21.46 8.85 -10.44
N THR A 221 -20.42 8.01 -10.19
CA THR A 221 -20.60 6.78 -9.41
C THR A 221 -21.04 7.07 -7.97
N LYS A 222 -20.48 8.10 -7.32
CA LYS A 222 -20.91 8.53 -5.98
C LYS A 222 -22.34 9.08 -5.97
N ALA A 223 -22.72 9.82 -7.01
CA ALA A 223 -24.07 10.33 -7.17
C ALA A 223 -25.07 9.19 -7.38
N ALA A 224 -24.74 8.23 -8.24
CA ALA A 224 -25.54 7.03 -8.48
C ALA A 224 -25.72 6.21 -7.19
N ALA A 225 -24.63 5.97 -6.45
CA ALA A 225 -24.70 5.27 -5.15
C ALA A 225 -25.66 5.95 -4.16
N LYS A 226 -25.65 7.26 -4.10
CA LYS A 226 -26.56 8.04 -3.22
C LYS A 226 -28.01 7.94 -3.66
N SER A 227 -28.30 7.96 -4.95
CA SER A 227 -29.66 7.96 -5.49
C SER A 227 -30.26 6.56 -5.52
N MET A 228 -29.49 5.55 -5.88
CA MET A 228 -29.95 4.18 -6.03
C MET A 228 -29.75 3.31 -4.76
N GLY A 229 -28.85 3.72 -3.86
CA GLY A 229 -28.49 2.96 -2.66
C GLY A 229 -27.48 1.84 -2.91
N TYR A 230 -27.02 1.65 -4.15
CA TYR A 230 -26.01 0.65 -4.55
C TYR A 230 -25.20 1.11 -5.74
N VAL A 231 -24.13 0.37 -6.04
CA VAL A 231 -23.38 0.43 -7.30
C VAL A 231 -23.25 -0.98 -7.85
N GLU A 232 -23.14 -1.11 -9.17
CA GLU A 232 -22.95 -2.38 -9.85
C GLU A 232 -21.47 -2.57 -10.23
N THR A 233 -21.03 -3.83 -10.21
CA THR A 233 -19.77 -4.22 -10.84
C THR A 233 -19.98 -4.38 -12.34
N VAL A 234 -18.98 -4.07 -13.11
CA VAL A 234 -18.98 -4.20 -14.58
C VAL A 234 -18.62 -5.63 -14.96
#